data_d28b39e83b139720403da192e149cd28
#
_entry.id   d28b39e83b139720403da192e149cd28
#
_cell.length_a   1.000
_cell.length_b   1.000
_cell.length_c   1.000
_cell.angle_alpha   90.00
_cell.angle_beta   90.00
_cell.angle_gamma   90.00
#
_symmetry.space_group_name_H-M   'P 1'
#
loop_
_entity.id
_entity.type
_entity.pdbx_description
1 polymer ?
#
loop_
_entity_poly.entity_id
_entity_poly.type
_entity_poly.pdbx_seq_one_letter_code
_entity_poly.pdbx_strand_id
1 'polypeptide(L)'
;MKLSYHLRVQAEVNEAVYWYEEQSPGLGEDFFAKLKEALVQIEAHPEGFSFWLSSASIRRAKLRRFPYDVLYEIRPGRIRILCLRHEKRHPRYGIGRL
;
A
#
# COMPACT_ATOMS: atom_id res chain seq x y z
N MET A 1 -15.35 -0.54 -7.24
CA MET A 1 -14.31 -1.05 -8.15
C MET A 1 -13.50 -2.12 -7.47
N LYS A 2 -13.04 -3.11 -8.21
CA LYS A 2 -12.19 -4.16 -7.66
C LYS A 2 -10.77 -3.67 -7.45
N LEU A 3 -10.12 -4.17 -6.38
CA LEU A 3 -8.69 -4.03 -6.22
C LEU A 3 -7.98 -5.09 -7.06
N SER A 4 -6.91 -4.70 -7.72
CA SER A 4 -5.99 -5.61 -8.36
C SER A 4 -4.58 -5.26 -7.89
N TYR A 5 -3.65 -6.22 -7.94
CA TYR A 5 -2.35 -6.06 -7.29
C TYR A 5 -1.24 -6.36 -8.25
N HIS A 6 -0.23 -5.50 -8.25
CA HIS A 6 1.02 -5.82 -8.94
C HIS A 6 1.60 -7.09 -8.30
N LEU A 7 2.24 -7.92 -9.10
CA LEU A 7 2.70 -9.23 -8.66
C LEU A 7 3.72 -9.19 -7.50
N ARG A 8 4.40 -8.07 -7.31
CA ARG A 8 5.38 -7.94 -6.22
C ARG A 8 4.77 -7.55 -4.87
N VAL A 9 3.50 -7.14 -4.85
CA VAL A 9 2.88 -6.65 -3.63
C VAL A 9 2.82 -7.72 -2.55
N GLN A 10 2.49 -8.96 -2.92
CA GLN A 10 2.39 -10.04 -1.94
C GLN A 10 3.71 -10.27 -1.22
N ALA A 11 4.83 -10.26 -1.94
CA ALA A 11 6.14 -10.41 -1.32
C ALA A 11 6.47 -9.26 -0.38
N GLU A 12 6.10 -8.03 -0.76
CA GLU A 12 6.30 -6.87 0.10
C GLU A 12 5.51 -6.98 1.39
N VAL A 13 4.26 -7.44 1.29
CA VAL A 13 3.41 -7.65 2.47
C VAL A 13 4.00 -8.73 3.37
N ASN A 14 4.38 -9.86 2.79
CA ASN A 14 4.95 -10.98 3.56
C ASN A 14 6.22 -10.56 4.29
N GLU A 15 7.09 -9.82 3.62
CA GLU A 15 8.34 -9.33 4.21
C GLU A 15 8.08 -8.40 5.39
N ALA A 16 7.14 -7.47 5.25
CA ALA A 16 6.81 -6.54 6.33
C ALA A 16 6.18 -7.26 7.51
N VAL A 17 5.22 -8.15 7.26
CA VAL A 17 4.56 -8.93 8.33
C VAL A 17 5.58 -9.78 9.08
N TYR A 18 6.47 -10.46 8.35
CA TYR A 18 7.51 -11.27 8.98
C TYR A 18 8.44 -10.42 9.84
N TRP A 19 8.87 -9.28 9.33
CA TRP A 19 9.78 -8.40 10.07
C TRP A 19 9.17 -7.94 11.39
N TYR A 20 7.90 -7.50 11.36
CA TYR A 20 7.24 -7.06 12.58
C TYR A 20 7.01 -8.19 13.57
N GLU A 21 6.64 -9.38 13.08
CA GLU A 21 6.44 -10.52 13.93
C GLU A 21 7.73 -10.93 14.65
N GLU A 22 8.87 -10.77 13.99
CA GLU A 22 10.18 -11.02 14.59
C GLU A 22 10.52 -9.99 15.68
N GLN A 23 9.95 -8.79 15.62
CA GLN A 23 10.18 -7.77 16.64
C GLN A 23 9.36 -8.07 17.91
N SER A 24 8.13 -8.56 17.75
CA SER A 24 7.26 -8.86 18.88
C SER A 24 6.12 -9.78 18.44
N PRO A 25 5.82 -10.84 19.22
CA PRO A 25 4.69 -11.72 18.87
C PRO A 25 3.37 -10.94 18.74
N GLY A 26 2.66 -11.18 17.66
CA GLY A 26 1.39 -10.51 17.37
C GLY A 26 1.53 -9.21 16.61
N LEU A 27 2.73 -8.66 16.49
CA LEU A 27 2.91 -7.37 15.81
C LEU A 27 2.70 -7.50 14.31
N GLY A 28 3.03 -8.66 13.72
CA GLY A 28 2.76 -8.92 12.31
C GLY A 28 1.28 -8.89 11.99
N GLU A 29 0.44 -9.46 12.87
CA GLU A 29 -1.02 -9.40 12.71
C GLU A 29 -1.52 -7.97 12.83
N ASP A 30 -0.98 -7.18 13.75
CA ASP A 30 -1.34 -5.77 13.92
C ASP A 30 -1.03 -5.00 12.63
N PHE A 31 0.14 -5.24 12.05
CA PHE A 31 0.52 -4.60 10.79
C PHE A 31 -0.47 -4.98 9.68
N PHE A 32 -0.77 -6.26 9.55
CA PHE A 32 -1.68 -6.74 8.51
C PHE A 32 -3.08 -6.14 8.67
N ALA A 33 -3.55 -5.99 9.90
CA ALA A 33 -4.83 -5.35 10.18
C ALA A 33 -4.85 -3.89 9.70
N LYS A 34 -3.77 -3.14 9.91
CA LYS A 34 -3.67 -1.75 9.45
C LYS A 34 -3.57 -1.66 7.94
N LEU A 35 -2.89 -2.60 7.31
CA LEU A 35 -2.86 -2.67 5.85
C LEU A 35 -4.28 -2.91 5.31
N LYS A 36 -5.03 -3.85 5.89
CA LYS A 36 -6.40 -4.12 5.46
C LYS A 36 -7.31 -2.91 5.63
N GLU A 37 -7.16 -2.16 6.73
CA GLU A 37 -7.90 -0.92 6.92
C GLU A 37 -7.64 0.06 5.76
N ALA A 38 -6.37 0.22 5.40
CA ALA A 38 -6.01 1.12 4.30
C ALA A 38 -6.63 0.67 2.98
N LEU A 39 -6.58 -0.63 2.70
CA LEU A 39 -7.15 -1.17 1.46
C LEU A 39 -8.68 -0.98 1.41
N VAL A 40 -9.36 -1.17 2.53
CA VAL A 40 -10.81 -0.92 2.63
C VAL A 40 -11.12 0.55 2.34
N GLN A 41 -10.33 1.47 2.90
CA GLN A 41 -10.53 2.90 2.66
C GLN A 41 -10.26 3.28 1.19
N ILE A 42 -9.24 2.70 0.58
CA ILE A 42 -8.95 2.91 -0.84
C ILE A 42 -10.14 2.45 -1.70
N GLU A 43 -10.67 1.29 -1.40
CA GLU A 43 -11.79 0.75 -2.17
C GLU A 43 -13.06 1.58 -1.99
N ALA A 44 -13.30 2.06 -0.77
CA ALA A 44 -14.48 2.87 -0.46
C ALA A 44 -14.38 4.28 -1.05
N HIS A 45 -13.19 4.89 -1.03
CA HIS A 45 -12.98 6.28 -1.43
C HIS A 45 -11.69 6.43 -2.24
N PRO A 46 -11.63 5.83 -3.43
CA PRO A 46 -10.35 5.82 -4.19
C PRO A 46 -9.85 7.20 -4.59
N GLU A 47 -10.74 8.17 -4.75
CA GLU A 47 -10.36 9.55 -5.09
C GLU A 47 -10.11 10.41 -3.87
N GLY A 48 -10.23 9.86 -2.67
CA GLY A 48 -10.08 10.59 -1.42
C GLY A 48 -8.63 10.77 -0.95
N PHE A 49 -7.65 10.21 -1.66
CA PHE A 49 -6.25 10.28 -1.26
C PHE A 49 -5.45 11.16 -2.21
N SER A 50 -4.44 11.84 -1.66
CA SER A 50 -3.61 12.77 -2.43
C SER A 50 -2.76 12.05 -3.46
N PHE A 51 -2.48 12.74 -4.55
CA PHE A 51 -1.51 12.25 -5.53
C PHE A 51 -0.12 12.20 -4.90
N TRP A 52 0.67 11.22 -5.35
CA TRP A 52 2.02 10.99 -4.86
C TRP A 52 3.03 11.67 -5.78
N LEU A 53 3.93 12.45 -5.19
CA LEU A 53 4.92 13.23 -5.91
C LEU A 53 4.22 14.17 -6.90
N SER A 54 4.76 14.33 -8.08
CA SER A 54 4.14 15.13 -9.14
C SER A 54 3.32 14.29 -10.11
N SER A 55 2.95 13.06 -9.71
CA SER A 55 2.11 12.21 -10.54
C SER A 55 0.69 12.77 -10.66
N ALA A 56 0.10 12.60 -11.84
CA ALA A 56 -1.31 12.91 -12.07
C ALA A 56 -2.20 11.67 -11.96
N SER A 57 -1.63 10.52 -11.60
CA SER A 57 -2.38 9.26 -11.57
C SER A 57 -2.12 8.42 -10.33
N ILE A 58 -0.93 8.49 -9.73
CA ILE A 58 -0.58 7.66 -8.58
C ILE A 58 -0.96 8.38 -7.29
N ARG A 59 -1.69 7.70 -6.43
CA ARG A 59 -2.11 8.21 -5.13
C ARG A 59 -1.45 7.42 -4.01
N ARG A 60 -1.39 8.03 -2.84
CA ARG A 60 -0.77 7.45 -1.65
C ARG A 60 -1.78 7.36 -0.52
N ALA A 61 -1.90 6.16 0.06
CA ALA A 61 -2.66 5.93 1.29
C ALA A 61 -1.69 5.49 2.38
N LYS A 62 -1.53 6.33 3.39
CA LYS A 62 -0.63 6.04 4.50
C LYS A 62 -1.29 5.10 5.50
N LEU A 63 -0.54 4.09 5.98
CA LEU A 63 -1.02 3.21 7.04
C LEU A 63 -1.04 3.97 8.36
N ARG A 64 -2.01 3.65 9.20
CA ARG A 64 -2.02 4.13 10.58
C ARG A 64 -0.99 3.32 11.37
N ARG A 65 -0.30 3.97 12.31
CA ARG A 65 0.61 3.37 13.28
C ARG A 65 1.95 2.89 12.71
N PHE A 66 2.02 2.47 11.46
CA PHE A 66 3.23 1.90 10.87
C PHE A 66 3.77 2.82 9.76
N PRO A 67 5.11 2.91 9.60
CA PRO A 67 5.73 3.82 8.63
C PRO A 67 5.70 3.25 7.20
N TYR A 68 4.52 2.92 6.74
CA TYR A 68 4.29 2.36 5.40
C TYR A 68 3.17 3.10 4.71
N ASP A 69 3.20 3.07 3.40
CA ASP A 69 2.09 3.54 2.58
C ASP A 69 1.82 2.58 1.43
N VAL A 70 0.61 2.70 0.87
CA VAL A 70 0.18 1.96 -0.31
C VAL A 70 0.09 2.97 -1.45
N LEU A 71 0.77 2.69 -2.55
CA LEU A 71 0.65 3.49 -3.76
C LEU A 71 -0.26 2.77 -4.74
N TYR A 72 -1.17 3.51 -5.36
CA TYR A 72 -2.16 2.91 -6.24
C TYR A 72 -2.58 3.87 -7.35
N GLU A 73 -3.18 3.32 -8.39
CA GLU A 73 -3.77 4.07 -9.50
C GLU A 73 -5.21 3.63 -9.73
N ILE A 74 -6.07 4.59 -10.06
CA ILE A 74 -7.42 4.27 -10.53
C ILE A 74 -7.32 4.03 -12.03
N ARG A 75 -7.79 2.86 -12.48
CA ARG A 75 -7.80 2.48 -13.89
C ARG A 75 -9.22 2.12 -14.29
N PRO A 76 -9.53 2.04 -15.60
CA PRO A 76 -10.88 1.66 -16.02
C PRO A 76 -11.34 0.36 -15.35
N GLY A 77 -12.40 0.45 -14.56
CA GLY A 77 -13.04 -0.70 -13.90
C GLY A 77 -12.30 -1.29 -12.71
N ARG A 78 -11.14 -0.75 -12.32
CA ARG A 78 -10.38 -1.33 -11.21
C ARG A 78 -9.46 -0.30 -10.54
N ILE A 79 -9.03 -0.65 -9.34
CA ILE A 79 -7.99 0.10 -8.63
C ILE A 79 -6.75 -0.79 -8.60
N ARG A 80 -5.65 -0.32 -9.17
CA ARG A 80 -4.41 -1.08 -9.25
C ARG A 80 -3.49 -0.72 -8.10
N ILE A 81 -3.28 -1.66 -7.17
CA ILE A 81 -2.32 -1.48 -6.09
C ILE A 81 -0.93 -1.75 -6.66
N LEU A 82 -0.07 -0.73 -6.62
CA LEU A 82 1.26 -0.79 -7.24
C LEU A 82 2.31 -1.34 -6.30
N CYS A 83 2.31 -0.90 -5.05
CA CYS A 83 3.29 -1.35 -4.07
C CYS A 83 2.85 -1.04 -2.64
N LEU A 84 3.41 -1.79 -1.71
CA LEU A 84 3.46 -1.45 -0.30
C LEU A 84 4.88 -0.91 -0.06
N ARG A 85 4.99 0.37 0.34
CA ARG A 85 6.25 1.07 0.43
C ARG A 85 6.55 1.48 1.86
N HIS A 86 7.74 1.15 2.36
CA HIS A 86 8.23 1.72 3.61
C HIS A 86 8.59 3.19 3.38
N GLU A 87 8.30 4.06 4.34
CA GLU A 87 8.54 5.51 4.20
C GLU A 87 9.99 5.86 3.90
N LYS A 88 10.93 5.01 4.32
CA LYS A 88 12.37 5.23 4.06
C LYS A 88 12.85 4.71 2.71
N ARG A 89 12.01 3.99 1.99
CA ARG A 89 12.33 3.62 0.60
C ARG A 89 12.35 4.87 -0.26
N HIS A 90 13.13 4.81 -1.34
CA HIS A 90 13.17 5.91 -2.29
C HIS A 90 11.73 6.32 -2.67
N PRO A 91 11.43 7.63 -2.74
CA PRO A 91 10.07 8.08 -3.07
C PRO A 91 9.52 7.54 -4.39
N ARG A 92 10.39 7.19 -5.32
CA ARG A 92 9.98 6.66 -6.63
C ARG A 92 9.82 5.13 -6.65
N TYR A 93 10.01 4.48 -5.50
CA TYR A 93 9.85 3.03 -5.41
C TYR A 93 8.44 2.60 -5.86
N GLY A 94 8.39 1.68 -6.78
CA GLY A 94 7.13 1.08 -7.25
C GLY A 94 6.35 1.90 -8.26
N ILE A 95 6.71 3.16 -8.55
CA ILE A 95 5.89 4.02 -9.42
C ILE A 95 5.98 3.65 -10.90
N GLY A 96 6.98 2.89 -11.30
CA GLY A 96 7.09 2.40 -12.69
C GLY A 96 6.36 1.09 -12.97
N ARG A 97 5.66 0.57 -11.98
CA ARG A 97 4.97 -0.73 -12.11
C ARG A 97 3.67 -0.59 -12.90
N LEU A 98 3.39 -1.62 -13.69
CA LEU A 98 2.16 -1.65 -14.50
C LEU A 98 1.04 -2.45 -13.82
#